data_9d6c99756c6b2d2d236afe746169cd01
#
_entry.id   9d6c99756c6b2d2d236afe746169cd01
#
_cell.length_a   1.000
_cell.length_b   1.000
_cell.length_c   1.000
_cell.angle_alpha   90.00
_cell.angle_beta   90.00
_cell.angle_gamma   90.00
#
_symmetry.space_group_name_H-M   'P 1'
#
loop_
_entity.id
_entity.type
_entity.pdbx_description
1 polymer ?
#
loop_
_entity_poly.entity_id
_entity_poly.type
_entity_poly.pdbx_seq_one_letter_code
_entity_poly.pdbx_strand_id
1 'polypeptide(L)'
;MDIRHRCGGKDVAEAGVQGMRVRVAVLCVYCLMASSAIAEELGPEQAKAFVVGKLFAYSCFDGTAGMGRIMADGSVVGTIRPGGRGEAKFASLPSGTIKISGNSVCAHLYGLPIEPCFTVQRIDQHSFRGSIAGSGYAYCDFYQRNSHTQLERPLLMNGLY
;
A
#
# COMPACT_ATOMS: atom_id res chain seq x y z
N MET A 1 9.16 31.41 -21.88
CA MET A 1 10.10 32.06 -20.96
C MET A 1 11.34 31.19 -20.90
N ASP A 2 12.34 31.59 -21.67
CA ASP A 2 13.47 30.74 -22.10
C ASP A 2 14.69 31.09 -21.21
N ILE A 3 15.15 30.15 -20.38
CA ILE A 3 16.34 30.38 -19.56
C ILE A 3 17.46 29.47 -20.12
N ARG A 4 18.21 30.05 -21.06
CA ARG A 4 19.47 29.50 -21.52
C ARG A 4 20.58 29.82 -20.51
N HIS A 5 21.07 28.83 -19.78
CA HIS A 5 22.33 28.96 -19.06
C HIS A 5 23.51 28.73 -20.00
N ARG A 6 24.17 29.84 -20.32
CA ARG A 6 25.41 29.91 -21.10
C ARG A 6 26.58 29.63 -20.15
N CYS A 7 27.22 28.47 -20.27
CA CYS A 7 28.53 28.23 -19.68
C CYS A 7 29.61 28.91 -20.54
N GLY A 8 30.15 30.00 -20.01
CA GLY A 8 31.30 30.70 -20.59
C GLY A 8 32.59 29.97 -20.22
N GLY A 9 33.34 29.57 -21.25
CA GLY A 9 34.68 29.03 -21.09
C GLY A 9 35.67 30.15 -20.74
N LYS A 10 36.58 29.81 -19.87
CA LYS A 10 37.91 30.49 -19.76
C LYS A 10 38.97 29.41 -19.58
N ASP A 11 39.91 29.48 -20.47
CA ASP A 11 41.08 28.62 -20.57
C ASP A 11 41.90 28.68 -19.28
N VAL A 12 42.14 27.55 -18.66
CA VAL A 12 43.06 27.38 -17.55
C VAL A 12 43.98 26.20 -17.86
N ALA A 13 45.26 26.50 -17.88
CA ALA A 13 46.43 25.73 -18.20
C ALA A 13 46.40 24.21 -18.05
N GLU A 14 46.95 23.54 -19.07
CA GLU A 14 47.25 22.11 -19.16
C GLU A 14 48.31 21.66 -18.15
N ALA A 15 47.90 21.33 -16.94
CA ALA A 15 48.68 20.45 -16.05
C ALA A 15 47.75 19.87 -14.97
N GLY A 16 47.18 18.72 -15.22
CA GLY A 16 46.36 17.99 -14.23
C GLY A 16 45.10 17.34 -14.73
N VAL A 17 44.82 17.34 -16.03
CA VAL A 17 43.54 16.98 -16.61
C VAL A 17 43.23 15.46 -16.58
N GLN A 18 44.27 14.60 -16.49
CA GLN A 18 44.02 13.14 -16.52
C GLN A 18 43.38 12.59 -15.24
N GLY A 19 43.77 13.11 -14.05
CA GLY A 19 43.20 12.67 -12.76
C GLY A 19 41.76 13.11 -12.53
N MET A 20 41.36 14.24 -13.12
CA MET A 20 40.03 14.82 -12.94
C MET A 20 38.98 14.16 -13.84
N ARG A 21 39.36 13.72 -15.05
CA ARG A 21 38.48 13.03 -15.98
C ARG A 21 38.03 11.66 -15.45
N VAL A 22 38.93 10.94 -14.76
CA VAL A 22 38.61 9.64 -14.16
C VAL A 22 37.66 9.82 -12.97
N ARG A 23 37.84 10.86 -12.16
CA ARG A 23 36.95 11.12 -10.99
C ARG A 23 35.55 11.55 -11.40
N VAL A 24 35.40 12.32 -12.46
CA VAL A 24 34.10 12.74 -13.00
C VAL A 24 33.36 11.54 -13.61
N ALA A 25 34.07 10.66 -14.34
CA ALA A 25 33.46 9.46 -14.92
C ALA A 25 32.98 8.47 -13.84
N VAL A 26 33.71 8.32 -12.74
CA VAL A 26 33.30 7.46 -11.61
C VAL A 26 32.07 8.03 -10.88
N LEU A 27 31.99 9.34 -10.69
CA LEU A 27 30.81 10.00 -10.10
C LEU A 27 29.54 9.86 -10.96
N CYS A 28 29.67 9.93 -12.30
CA CYS A 28 28.52 9.73 -13.19
C CYS A 28 27.99 8.28 -13.20
N VAL A 29 28.86 7.27 -13.01
CA VAL A 29 28.44 5.87 -12.93
C VAL A 29 27.70 5.58 -11.63
N TYR A 30 28.04 6.24 -10.52
CA TYR A 30 27.32 6.10 -9.24
C TYR A 30 25.90 6.68 -9.25
N CYS A 31 25.62 7.69 -10.06
CA CYS A 31 24.28 8.29 -10.19
C CYS A 31 23.27 7.43 -10.97
N LEU A 32 23.73 6.41 -11.71
CA LEU A 32 22.85 5.55 -12.53
C LEU A 32 22.26 4.36 -11.78
N MET A 33 22.61 4.15 -10.50
CA MET A 33 22.05 3.13 -9.63
C MET A 33 20.84 3.64 -8.83
N ALA A 34 20.03 4.54 -9.42
CA ALA A 34 18.71 4.85 -8.88
C ALA A 34 17.83 3.61 -9.05
N SER A 35 17.80 2.77 -8.01
CA SER A 35 16.92 1.61 -7.94
C SER A 35 15.48 2.11 -8.03
N SER A 36 14.83 1.89 -9.17
CA SER A 36 13.39 2.07 -9.31
C SER A 36 12.74 1.16 -8.27
N ALA A 37 12.01 1.72 -7.33
CA ALA A 37 11.18 0.95 -6.40
C ALA A 37 10.06 0.31 -7.24
N ILE A 38 10.29 -0.92 -7.69
CA ILE A 38 9.28 -1.72 -8.38
C ILE A 38 8.34 -2.22 -7.27
N ALA A 39 7.04 -1.97 -7.42
CA ALA A 39 6.03 -2.55 -6.54
C ALA A 39 6.18 -4.07 -6.59
N GLU A 40 6.40 -4.68 -5.42
CA GLU A 40 6.64 -6.11 -5.29
C GLU A 40 5.30 -6.83 -5.08
N GLU A 41 4.97 -7.77 -5.94
CA GLU A 41 3.83 -8.66 -5.71
C GLU A 41 4.20 -9.68 -4.62
N LEU A 42 3.42 -9.69 -3.54
CA LEU A 42 3.61 -10.58 -2.41
C LEU A 42 2.90 -11.92 -2.64
N GLY A 43 3.61 -13.01 -2.41
CA GLY A 43 2.97 -14.31 -2.28
C GLY A 43 2.01 -14.33 -1.08
N PRO A 44 1.04 -15.26 -1.02
CA PRO A 44 -0.05 -15.22 -0.03
C PRO A 44 0.45 -15.29 1.42
N GLU A 45 1.48 -16.07 1.73
CA GLU A 45 2.06 -16.11 3.07
C GLU A 45 2.81 -14.82 3.43
N GLN A 46 3.50 -14.20 2.47
CA GLN A 46 4.15 -12.91 2.65
C GLN A 46 3.12 -11.80 2.86
N ALA A 47 2.03 -11.80 2.08
CA ALA A 47 0.93 -10.87 2.24
C ALA A 47 0.29 -11.00 3.63
N LYS A 48 0.02 -12.24 4.08
CA LYS A 48 -0.48 -12.51 5.43
C LYS A 48 0.46 -11.98 6.51
N ALA A 49 1.74 -12.27 6.44
CA ALA A 49 2.74 -11.78 7.40
C ALA A 49 2.84 -10.24 7.39
N PHE A 50 2.63 -9.62 6.23
CA PHE A 50 2.68 -8.16 6.09
C PHE A 50 1.47 -7.47 6.71
N VAL A 51 0.26 -8.03 6.61
CA VAL A 51 -1.00 -7.33 6.97
C VAL A 51 -1.57 -7.73 8.34
N VAL A 52 -1.37 -8.97 8.80
CA VAL A 52 -2.01 -9.48 10.02
C VAL A 52 -1.61 -8.68 11.26
N GLY A 53 -2.59 -8.36 12.09
CA GLY A 53 -2.44 -7.64 13.36
C GLY A 53 -2.22 -6.14 13.24
N LYS A 54 -1.96 -5.62 12.03
CA LYS A 54 -1.73 -4.19 11.80
C LYS A 54 -3.04 -3.49 11.44
N LEU A 55 -3.12 -2.20 11.77
CA LEU A 55 -4.24 -1.35 11.38
C LEU A 55 -3.88 -0.61 10.09
N PHE A 56 -4.75 -0.70 9.09
CA PHE A 56 -4.62 0.02 7.83
C PHE A 56 -5.83 0.92 7.59
N ALA A 57 -5.58 2.16 7.16
CA ALA A 57 -6.59 2.95 6.46
C ALA A 57 -6.58 2.53 4.99
N TYR A 58 -7.75 2.53 4.36
CA TYR A 58 -7.86 2.16 2.95
C TYR A 58 -8.75 3.11 2.18
N SER A 59 -8.49 3.21 0.88
CA SER A 59 -9.35 3.87 -0.10
C SER A 59 -9.40 3.03 -1.37
N CYS A 60 -10.59 2.83 -1.91
CA CYS A 60 -10.83 1.99 -3.08
C CYS A 60 -11.17 2.81 -4.32
N PHE A 61 -11.05 2.20 -5.49
CA PHE A 61 -11.33 2.78 -6.79
C PHE A 61 -12.74 3.37 -6.93
N ASP A 62 -13.73 2.84 -6.20
CA ASP A 62 -15.12 3.29 -6.17
C ASP A 62 -15.39 4.42 -5.14
N GLY A 63 -14.32 4.93 -4.52
CA GLY A 63 -14.38 5.95 -3.47
C GLY A 63 -14.69 5.38 -2.08
N THR A 64 -14.96 4.09 -1.91
CA THR A 64 -15.12 3.47 -0.60
C THR A 64 -13.84 3.64 0.22
N ALA A 65 -13.98 4.06 1.47
CA ALA A 65 -12.85 4.30 2.36
C ALA A 65 -13.14 3.79 3.77
N GLY A 66 -12.10 3.59 4.56
CA GLY A 66 -12.25 3.14 5.94
C GLY A 66 -10.94 2.80 6.61
N MET A 67 -11.05 2.07 7.70
CA MET A 67 -9.91 1.49 8.42
C MET A 67 -10.24 0.06 8.81
N GLY A 68 -9.25 -0.81 8.83
CA GLY A 68 -9.47 -2.20 9.20
C GLY A 68 -8.21 -2.90 9.69
N ARG A 69 -8.43 -3.97 10.45
CA ARG A 69 -7.40 -4.88 10.93
C ARG A 69 -7.83 -6.31 10.63
N ILE A 70 -6.93 -7.07 10.03
CA ILE A 70 -7.09 -8.51 9.83
C ILE A 70 -6.40 -9.20 10.98
N MET A 71 -7.12 -10.09 11.66
CA MET A 71 -6.60 -10.87 12.78
C MET A 71 -5.95 -12.17 12.27
N ALA A 72 -5.18 -12.84 13.13
CA ALA A 72 -4.48 -14.08 12.77
C ALA A 72 -5.41 -15.22 12.34
N ASP A 73 -6.63 -15.25 12.86
CA ASP A 73 -7.68 -16.21 12.54
C ASP A 73 -8.47 -15.87 11.25
N GLY A 74 -8.07 -14.79 10.54
CA GLY A 74 -8.74 -14.33 9.33
C GLY A 74 -10.01 -13.52 9.58
N SER A 75 -10.36 -13.22 10.84
CA SER A 75 -11.43 -12.25 11.15
C SER A 75 -10.97 -10.84 10.78
N VAL A 76 -11.94 -9.96 10.51
CA VAL A 76 -11.68 -8.56 10.16
C VAL A 76 -12.53 -7.66 11.04
N VAL A 77 -11.92 -6.64 11.61
CA VAL A 77 -12.63 -5.57 12.34
C VAL A 77 -12.26 -4.23 11.74
N GLY A 78 -13.24 -3.35 11.61
CA GLY A 78 -12.94 -2.07 10.97
C GLY A 78 -14.13 -1.14 10.87
N THR A 79 -13.92 -0.08 10.10
CA THR A 79 -14.97 0.85 9.70
C THR A 79 -14.99 0.95 8.18
N ILE A 80 -16.17 1.16 7.63
CA ILE A 80 -16.39 1.35 6.20
C ILE A 80 -17.24 2.57 5.95
N ARG A 81 -16.87 3.35 4.95
CA ARG A 81 -17.62 4.48 4.41
C ARG A 81 -17.82 4.27 2.92
N PRO A 82 -18.96 3.70 2.51
CA PRO A 82 -19.23 3.43 1.10
C PRO A 82 -19.20 4.69 0.25
N GLY A 83 -18.51 4.66 -0.89
CA GLY A 83 -18.34 5.80 -1.78
C GLY A 83 -17.69 7.03 -1.12
N GLY A 84 -17.02 6.87 0.02
CA GLY A 84 -16.36 7.94 0.76
C GLY A 84 -17.30 8.95 1.42
N ARG A 85 -18.60 8.71 1.43
CA ARG A 85 -19.65 9.64 1.90
C ARG A 85 -20.35 9.15 3.15
N GLY A 86 -20.91 10.10 3.93
CA GLY A 86 -21.65 9.79 5.15
C GLY A 86 -20.77 9.34 6.32
N GLU A 87 -21.40 8.85 7.35
CA GLU A 87 -20.74 8.36 8.55
C GLU A 87 -20.05 7.01 8.32
N ALA A 88 -18.92 6.81 8.97
CA ALA A 88 -18.25 5.52 8.96
C ALA A 88 -19.05 4.49 9.78
N LYS A 89 -19.36 3.35 9.20
CA LYS A 89 -20.05 2.25 9.87
C LYS A 89 -19.04 1.24 10.37
N PHE A 90 -19.23 0.78 11.59
CA PHE A 90 -18.43 -0.32 12.14
C PHE A 90 -18.79 -1.63 11.42
N ALA A 91 -17.77 -2.41 11.07
CA ALA A 91 -17.92 -3.73 10.46
C ALA A 91 -17.04 -4.73 11.22
N SER A 92 -17.61 -5.89 11.49
CA SER A 92 -16.88 -7.03 12.07
C SER A 92 -17.24 -8.27 11.26
N LEU A 93 -16.24 -8.92 10.71
CA LEU A 93 -16.38 -10.15 9.93
C LEU A 93 -15.79 -11.31 10.74
N PRO A 94 -16.42 -12.51 10.69
CA PRO A 94 -16.00 -13.63 11.52
C PRO A 94 -14.64 -14.21 11.11
N SER A 95 -14.12 -15.11 11.93
CA SER A 95 -12.92 -15.90 11.64
C SER A 95 -13.06 -16.66 10.32
N GLY A 96 -11.96 -16.82 9.59
CA GLY A 96 -11.94 -17.46 8.28
C GLY A 96 -12.48 -16.61 7.12
N THR A 97 -12.88 -15.34 7.39
CA THR A 97 -13.27 -14.43 6.30
C THR A 97 -12.13 -14.21 5.33
N ILE A 98 -10.93 -13.95 5.83
CA ILE A 98 -9.72 -13.85 4.99
C ILE A 98 -8.94 -15.15 5.14
N LYS A 99 -8.71 -15.82 4.04
CA LYS A 99 -7.97 -17.09 3.99
C LYS A 99 -7.05 -17.19 2.78
N ILE A 100 -6.07 -18.07 2.88
CA ILE A 100 -5.24 -18.46 1.74
C ILE A 100 -5.94 -19.61 1.04
N SER A 101 -6.12 -19.51 -0.28
CA SER A 101 -6.69 -20.52 -1.15
C SER A 101 -5.76 -20.72 -2.35
N GLY A 102 -5.07 -21.85 -2.42
CA GLY A 102 -4.03 -22.08 -3.41
C GLY A 102 -2.92 -21.04 -3.30
N ASN A 103 -2.66 -20.32 -4.38
CA ASN A 103 -1.64 -19.24 -4.43
C ASN A 103 -2.22 -17.83 -4.30
N SER A 104 -3.37 -17.67 -3.65
CA SER A 104 -4.06 -16.39 -3.54
C SER A 104 -4.60 -16.14 -2.13
N VAL A 105 -4.75 -14.89 -1.76
CA VAL A 105 -5.51 -14.45 -0.59
C VAL A 105 -6.96 -14.23 -1.03
N CYS A 106 -7.91 -14.92 -0.42
CA CYS A 106 -9.32 -14.85 -0.78
C CYS A 106 -10.18 -14.39 0.39
N ALA A 107 -11.32 -13.77 0.08
CA ALA A 107 -12.32 -13.37 1.07
C ALA A 107 -13.57 -14.25 0.95
N HIS A 108 -13.87 -14.99 2.00
CA HIS A 108 -15.12 -15.73 2.12
C HIS A 108 -16.15 -14.87 2.86
N LEU A 109 -17.11 -14.35 2.13
CA LEU A 109 -18.18 -13.52 2.69
C LEU A 109 -19.47 -14.35 2.80
N TYR A 110 -19.95 -14.57 4.01
CA TYR A 110 -21.17 -15.30 4.25
C TYR A 110 -22.36 -14.68 3.52
N GLY A 111 -23.12 -15.50 2.81
CA GLY A 111 -24.27 -15.07 2.02
C GLY A 111 -23.95 -14.59 0.60
N LEU A 112 -22.70 -14.53 0.21
CA LEU A 112 -22.29 -14.30 -1.18
C LEU A 112 -21.90 -15.63 -1.84
N PRO A 113 -22.40 -15.91 -3.06
CA PRO A 113 -22.07 -17.15 -3.78
C PRO A 113 -20.65 -17.13 -4.40
N ILE A 114 -19.94 -16.03 -4.28
CA ILE A 114 -18.61 -15.82 -4.85
C ILE A 114 -17.58 -15.60 -3.74
N GLU A 115 -16.38 -16.07 -3.98
CA GLU A 115 -15.22 -15.90 -3.11
C GLU A 115 -14.14 -15.12 -3.89
N PRO A 116 -14.13 -13.77 -3.80
CA PRO A 116 -13.13 -12.99 -4.50
C PRO A 116 -11.73 -13.25 -3.95
N CYS A 117 -10.78 -13.45 -4.85
CA CYS A 117 -9.38 -13.56 -4.54
C CYS A 117 -8.63 -12.31 -4.95
N PHE A 118 -7.54 -12.02 -4.26
CA PHE A 118 -6.81 -10.76 -4.39
C PHE A 118 -5.33 -11.02 -4.65
N THR A 119 -4.74 -10.16 -5.48
CA THR A 119 -3.30 -9.97 -5.56
C THR A 119 -2.91 -8.82 -4.62
N VAL A 120 -1.78 -8.96 -3.94
CA VAL A 120 -1.27 -7.96 -3.00
C VAL A 120 0.08 -7.46 -3.50
N GLN A 121 0.16 -6.18 -3.83
CA GLN A 121 1.39 -5.51 -4.25
C GLN A 121 1.88 -4.61 -3.13
N ARG A 122 3.06 -4.89 -2.61
CA ARG A 122 3.72 -4.01 -1.65
C ARG A 122 4.27 -2.79 -2.37
N ILE A 123 3.87 -1.60 -1.95
CA ILE A 123 4.34 -0.32 -2.47
C ILE A 123 5.56 0.13 -1.67
N ASP A 124 5.46 0.06 -0.34
CA ASP A 124 6.55 0.35 0.59
C ASP A 124 6.41 -0.46 1.90
N GLN A 125 7.17 -0.09 2.94
CA GLN A 125 7.14 -0.78 4.23
C GLN A 125 5.83 -0.62 5.02
N HIS A 126 5.00 0.35 4.64
CA HIS A 126 3.78 0.73 5.36
C HIS A 126 2.54 0.77 4.46
N SER A 127 2.70 0.50 3.18
CA SER A 127 1.59 0.57 2.22
C SER A 127 1.59 -0.57 1.22
N PHE A 128 0.38 -0.93 0.79
CA PHE A 128 0.18 -1.94 -0.25
C PHE A 128 -1.09 -1.65 -1.04
N ARG A 129 -1.17 -2.21 -2.23
CA ARG A 129 -2.37 -2.27 -3.05
C ARG A 129 -2.91 -3.69 -3.06
N GLY A 130 -4.20 -3.84 -2.78
CA GLY A 130 -4.94 -5.07 -2.98
C GLY A 130 -5.84 -4.94 -4.21
N SER A 131 -5.71 -5.83 -5.18
CA SER A 131 -6.53 -5.81 -6.40
C SER A 131 -7.29 -7.12 -6.52
N ILE A 132 -8.53 -7.09 -7.02
CA ILE A 132 -9.27 -8.31 -7.33
C ILE A 132 -8.55 -9.04 -8.45
N ALA A 133 -8.23 -10.32 -8.24
CA ALA A 133 -7.53 -11.15 -9.21
C ALA A 133 -8.30 -11.21 -10.54
N GLY A 134 -7.60 -10.95 -11.64
CA GLY A 134 -8.21 -10.89 -12.97
C GLY A 134 -8.95 -9.57 -13.30
N SER A 135 -9.00 -8.61 -12.37
CA SER A 135 -9.59 -7.29 -12.60
C SER A 135 -8.52 -6.21 -12.61
N GLY A 136 -8.30 -5.57 -13.73
CA GLY A 136 -7.30 -4.51 -13.86
C GLY A 136 -7.69 -3.16 -13.23
N TYR A 137 -8.94 -2.99 -12.79
CA TYR A 137 -9.48 -1.71 -12.31
C TYR A 137 -10.02 -1.75 -10.87
N ALA A 138 -10.32 -2.93 -10.32
CA ALA A 138 -10.89 -3.03 -8.98
C ALA A 138 -9.78 -3.23 -7.94
N TYR A 139 -9.42 -2.16 -7.25
CA TYR A 139 -8.35 -2.16 -6.26
C TYR A 139 -8.68 -1.26 -5.06
N CYS A 140 -7.96 -1.48 -3.96
CA CYS A 140 -7.88 -0.57 -2.82
C CYS A 140 -6.41 -0.34 -2.46
N ASP A 141 -6.09 0.89 -2.09
CA ASP A 141 -4.80 1.27 -1.52
C ASP A 141 -4.89 1.29 -0.01
N PHE A 142 -3.92 0.68 0.66
CA PHE A 142 -3.87 0.50 2.10
C PHE A 142 -2.62 1.17 2.67
N TYR A 143 -2.82 1.95 3.75
CA TYR A 143 -1.76 2.68 4.46
C TYR A 143 -1.79 2.33 5.93
N GLN A 144 -0.68 1.83 6.46
CA GLN A 144 -0.56 1.46 7.86
C GLN A 144 -0.75 2.68 8.76
N ARG A 145 -1.54 2.51 9.81
CA ARG A 145 -1.76 3.50 10.86
C ARG A 145 -1.09 3.07 12.16
N ASN A 146 -0.73 4.04 12.99
CA ASN A 146 -0.21 3.75 14.32
C ASN A 146 -1.28 3.01 15.15
N SER A 147 -0.84 2.05 15.96
CA SER A 147 -1.69 1.17 16.76
C SER A 147 -2.51 1.89 17.83
N HIS A 148 -2.21 3.16 18.13
CA HIS A 148 -2.97 4.00 19.07
C HIS A 148 -4.31 4.52 18.51
N THR A 149 -4.56 4.41 17.21
CA THR A 149 -5.86 4.72 16.66
C THR A 149 -6.84 3.62 17.04
N GLN A 150 -7.68 3.87 18.04
CA GLN A 150 -8.74 2.94 18.43
C GLN A 150 -9.79 2.90 17.31
N LEU A 151 -10.16 1.67 16.92
CA LEU A 151 -11.39 1.43 16.19
C LEU A 151 -12.51 1.52 17.22
N GLU A 152 -13.02 2.73 17.44
CA GLU A 152 -14.12 2.92 18.39
C GLU A 152 -15.35 2.18 17.87
N ARG A 153 -15.71 1.12 18.59
CA ARG A 153 -17.04 0.56 18.51
C ARG A 153 -17.99 1.64 19.05
N PRO A 154 -18.98 2.11 18.28
CA PRO A 154 -20.01 2.96 18.87
C PRO A 154 -20.56 2.24 20.10
N LEU A 155 -20.41 2.86 21.26
CA LEU A 155 -21.11 2.39 22.45
C LEU A 155 -22.60 2.40 22.07
N LEU A 156 -23.18 1.20 21.92
CA LEU A 156 -24.62 1.07 21.92
C LEU A 156 -25.04 1.63 23.29
N MET A 157 -25.52 2.86 23.31
CA MET A 157 -26.31 3.34 24.42
C MET A 157 -27.45 2.34 24.58
N ASN A 158 -27.35 1.48 25.57
CA ASN A 158 -28.50 0.81 26.11
C ASN A 158 -29.41 1.91 26.63
N GLY A 159 -30.22 2.48 25.71
CA GLY A 159 -31.36 3.29 26.11
C GLY A 159 -32.32 2.40 26.87
N LEU A 160 -32.34 2.60 28.16
CA LEU A 160 -33.51 2.36 29.00
C LEU A 160 -34.73 2.99 28.30
N TYR A 161 -35.66 2.17 27.92
CA TYR A 161 -37.12 2.28 28.24
C TYR A 161 -37.81 1.06 27.62
#